data_e81f146a74303692995a5d869edecc56
#
_entry.id   e81f146a74303692995a5d869edecc56
#
_cell.length_a   1.000
_cell.length_b   1.000
_cell.length_c   1.000
_cell.angle_alpha   90.00
_cell.angle_beta   90.00
_cell.angle_gamma   90.00
#
_symmetry.space_group_name_H-M   'P 1'
#
loop_
_entity.id
_entity.type
_entity.pdbx_description
1 polymer ?
#
loop_
_entity_poly.entity_id
_entity_poly.type
_entity_poly.pdbx_seq_one_letter_code
_entity_poly.pdbx_strand_id
1 'polypeptide(L)'
;MTDSHFDIKGINIPKTKLGQTKMDKLLSSSEELFATKGFYNTSISDICRHAGTAVGTFYIYFETKTDVYRYLMEKYKTEIKHRLADSISQCESRYEREREGIKCFIKYAVSNPNIYNIIWGSLSIDKEIFTDYYVSFAKSYSHGLAKDGDEVTLADTESISYLLMGISNFLGLKAIFKGMSDKEIDKMVDETVMPALKNGILK
;
A
#
# COMPACT_ATOMS: atom_id res chain seq x y z
N MET A 1 14.14 10.52 5.22
CA MET A 1 12.89 11.29 5.07
C MET A 1 12.91 11.90 3.70
N THR A 2 12.38 11.22 2.71
CA THR A 2 12.26 11.73 1.35
C THR A 2 10.92 12.44 1.25
N ASP A 3 10.95 13.78 1.15
CA ASP A 3 9.79 14.60 0.78
C ASP A 3 9.39 14.24 -0.66
N SER A 4 8.61 13.19 -0.81
CA SER A 4 7.94 12.90 -2.07
C SER A 4 6.80 13.90 -2.22
N HIS A 5 7.08 15.03 -2.83
CA HIS A 5 6.06 15.99 -3.23
C HIS A 5 5.26 15.38 -4.38
N PHE A 6 4.05 14.91 -4.06
CA PHE A 6 3.11 14.45 -5.07
C PHE A 6 2.46 15.67 -5.73
N ASP A 7 2.67 15.84 -7.03
CA ASP A 7 1.91 16.82 -7.81
C ASP A 7 0.54 16.22 -8.15
N ILE A 8 -0.41 16.40 -7.22
CA ILE A 8 -1.77 15.89 -7.34
C ILE A 8 -2.71 17.10 -7.43
N LYS A 9 -3.52 17.14 -8.47
CA LYS A 9 -4.55 18.17 -8.64
C LYS A 9 -5.44 18.28 -7.40
N GLY A 10 -5.70 19.50 -6.94
CA GLY A 10 -6.54 19.74 -5.75
C GLY A 10 -5.78 19.66 -4.41
N ILE A 11 -4.46 19.52 -4.43
CA ILE A 11 -3.63 19.43 -3.23
C ILE A 11 -2.55 20.51 -3.22
N ASN A 12 -2.51 21.31 -2.17
CA ASN A 12 -1.50 22.33 -1.94
C ASN A 12 -0.47 21.85 -0.91
N ILE A 13 0.73 21.54 -1.38
CA ILE A 13 1.83 21.13 -0.51
C ILE A 13 2.42 22.35 0.21
N PRO A 14 2.50 22.34 1.54
CA PRO A 14 3.01 23.46 2.32
C PRO A 14 4.52 23.62 2.15
N LYS A 15 4.96 24.90 2.05
CA LYS A 15 6.38 25.27 1.93
C LYS A 15 7.06 25.53 3.29
N THR A 16 6.32 25.52 4.39
CA THR A 16 6.83 25.81 5.72
C THR A 16 6.68 24.62 6.67
N LYS A 17 7.57 24.49 7.64
CA LYS A 17 7.49 23.43 8.67
C LYS A 17 6.16 23.46 9.45
N LEU A 18 5.67 24.65 9.77
CA LEU A 18 4.38 24.80 10.45
C LEU A 18 3.22 24.33 9.58
N GLY A 19 3.25 24.67 8.28
CA GLY A 19 2.27 24.19 7.31
C GLY A 19 2.31 22.68 7.19
N GLN A 20 3.50 22.09 7.08
CA GLN A 20 3.68 20.63 7.03
C GLN A 20 3.08 19.96 8.28
N THR A 21 3.40 20.44 9.48
CA THR A 21 2.83 19.90 10.72
C THR A 21 1.29 19.94 10.74
N LYS A 22 0.68 21.01 10.20
CA LYS A 22 -0.80 21.09 10.11
C LYS A 22 -1.38 20.12 9.10
N MET A 23 -0.75 19.99 7.94
CA MET A 23 -1.16 19.02 6.92
C MET A 23 -1.03 17.59 7.45
N ASP A 24 0.09 17.25 8.11
CA ASP A 24 0.32 15.91 8.69
C ASP A 24 -0.74 15.55 9.74
N LYS A 25 -1.16 16.51 10.58
CA LYS A 25 -2.26 16.31 11.55
C LYS A 25 -3.58 16.00 10.85
N LEU A 26 -3.90 16.70 9.76
CA LEU A 26 -5.10 16.43 8.97
C LEU A 26 -5.04 15.05 8.31
N LEU A 27 -3.88 14.68 7.76
CA LEU A 27 -3.66 13.37 7.14
C LEU A 27 -3.79 12.22 8.16
N SER A 28 -3.12 12.32 9.31
CA SER A 28 -3.20 11.30 10.37
C SER A 28 -4.61 11.15 10.92
N SER A 29 -5.32 12.28 11.12
CA SER A 29 -6.72 12.28 11.56
C SER A 29 -7.65 11.66 10.52
N SER A 30 -7.41 11.93 9.24
CA SER A 30 -8.18 11.36 8.15
C SER A 30 -7.96 9.85 8.04
N GLU A 31 -6.70 9.41 8.14
CA GLU A 31 -6.33 7.99 8.13
C GLU A 31 -7.08 7.22 9.21
N GLU A 32 -7.03 7.70 10.46
CA GLU A 32 -7.71 7.05 11.59
C GLU A 32 -9.24 7.03 11.40
N LEU A 33 -9.84 8.15 11.01
CA LEU A 33 -11.28 8.25 10.83
C LEU A 33 -11.77 7.43 9.64
N PHE A 34 -11.05 7.41 8.52
CA PHE A 34 -11.41 6.58 7.37
C PHE A 34 -11.30 5.09 7.68
N ALA A 35 -10.30 4.68 8.46
CA ALA A 35 -10.12 3.29 8.85
C ALA A 35 -11.18 2.81 9.86
N THR A 36 -11.62 3.68 10.78
CA THR A 36 -12.52 3.31 11.89
C THR A 36 -13.99 3.56 11.61
N LYS A 37 -14.31 4.71 10.98
CA LYS A 37 -15.70 5.11 10.67
C LYS A 37 -16.08 4.89 9.20
N GLY A 38 -15.08 4.73 8.34
CA GLY A 38 -15.24 4.70 6.90
C GLY A 38 -15.30 6.10 6.26
N PHE A 39 -14.98 6.16 4.98
CA PHE A 39 -14.92 7.40 4.21
C PHE A 39 -16.25 8.16 4.21
N TYR A 40 -17.36 7.49 3.93
CA TYR A 40 -18.67 8.15 3.79
C TYR A 40 -19.20 8.71 5.10
N ASN A 41 -18.89 8.07 6.23
CA ASN A 41 -19.32 8.49 7.57
C ASN A 41 -18.38 9.52 8.22
N THR A 42 -17.34 9.95 7.52
CA THR A 42 -16.38 10.94 8.01
C THR A 42 -16.58 12.25 7.26
N SER A 43 -16.91 13.32 7.97
CA SER A 43 -17.00 14.68 7.42
C SER A 43 -15.65 15.43 7.53
N ILE A 44 -15.47 16.48 6.70
CA ILE A 44 -14.32 17.40 6.82
C ILE A 44 -14.30 18.04 8.22
N SER A 45 -15.46 18.36 8.77
CA SER A 45 -15.56 18.90 10.14
C SER A 45 -15.11 17.91 11.20
N ASP A 46 -15.35 16.60 11.01
CA ASP A 46 -14.84 15.56 11.92
C ASP A 46 -13.32 15.47 11.86
N ILE A 47 -12.76 15.51 10.65
CA ILE A 47 -11.30 15.49 10.43
C ILE A 47 -10.66 16.69 11.12
N CYS A 48 -11.20 17.89 10.89
CA CYS A 48 -10.65 19.11 11.49
C CYS A 48 -10.73 19.13 13.02
N ARG A 49 -11.87 18.67 13.57
CA ARG A 49 -12.06 18.56 15.02
C ARG A 49 -11.07 17.56 15.63
N HIS A 50 -10.89 16.40 15.01
CA HIS A 50 -9.94 15.39 15.45
C HIS A 50 -8.48 15.88 15.35
N ALA A 51 -8.14 16.60 14.28
CA ALA A 51 -6.83 17.20 14.06
C ALA A 51 -6.54 18.43 14.95
N GLY A 52 -7.53 18.95 15.68
CA GLY A 52 -7.40 20.19 16.47
C GLY A 52 -7.17 21.42 15.58
N THR A 53 -7.80 21.49 14.40
CA THR A 53 -7.63 22.60 13.43
C THR A 53 -8.98 23.22 13.05
N ALA A 54 -8.95 24.46 12.56
CA ALA A 54 -10.14 25.08 11.97
C ALA A 54 -10.45 24.48 10.60
N VAL A 55 -11.74 24.45 10.22
CA VAL A 55 -12.17 23.95 8.89
C VAL A 55 -11.51 24.71 7.74
N GLY A 56 -11.29 26.02 7.87
CA GLY A 56 -10.54 26.81 6.88
C GLY A 56 -9.11 26.32 6.66
N THR A 57 -8.48 25.70 7.67
CA THR A 57 -7.13 25.12 7.54
C THR A 57 -7.12 23.91 6.60
N PHE A 58 -8.19 23.13 6.58
CA PHE A 58 -8.33 22.00 5.64
C PHE A 58 -8.26 22.48 4.18
N TYR A 59 -9.04 23.52 3.86
CA TYR A 59 -9.13 24.06 2.50
C TYR A 59 -7.87 24.81 2.02
N ILE A 60 -6.92 25.06 2.91
CA ILE A 60 -5.57 25.52 2.50
C ILE A 60 -4.82 24.40 1.75
N TYR A 61 -5.03 23.14 2.13
CA TYR A 61 -4.26 22.00 1.62
C TYR A 61 -5.04 21.12 0.66
N PHE A 62 -6.35 20.96 0.86
CA PHE A 62 -7.20 20.03 0.10
C PHE A 62 -8.50 20.71 -0.34
N GLU A 63 -8.90 20.50 -1.57
CA GLU A 63 -10.20 21.00 -2.06
C GLU A 63 -11.36 20.13 -1.55
N THR A 64 -11.17 18.81 -1.51
CA THR A 64 -12.20 17.85 -1.14
C THR A 64 -11.66 16.77 -0.19
N LYS A 65 -12.57 16.03 0.44
CA LYS A 65 -12.24 14.85 1.24
C LYS A 65 -11.62 13.73 0.38
N THR A 66 -12.00 13.64 -0.88
CA THR A 66 -11.44 12.69 -1.85
C THR A 66 -9.97 12.99 -2.15
N ASP A 67 -9.56 14.26 -2.17
CA ASP A 67 -8.16 14.63 -2.38
C ASP A 67 -7.26 14.18 -1.22
N VAL A 68 -7.77 14.26 0.02
CA VAL A 68 -7.08 13.68 1.17
C VAL A 68 -6.90 12.17 0.98
N TYR A 69 -7.96 11.49 0.55
CA TYR A 69 -7.92 10.04 0.33
C TYR A 69 -6.92 9.67 -0.78
N ARG A 70 -6.93 10.41 -1.88
CA ARG A 70 -5.98 10.24 -3.00
C ARG A 70 -4.53 10.47 -2.54
N TYR A 71 -4.29 11.49 -1.72
CA TYR A 71 -2.96 11.75 -1.15
C TYR A 71 -2.49 10.59 -0.26
N LEU A 72 -3.36 10.06 0.60
CA LEU A 72 -3.05 8.91 1.45
C LEU A 72 -2.70 7.68 0.60
N MET A 73 -3.45 7.41 -0.47
CA MET A 73 -3.18 6.29 -1.38
C MET A 73 -1.81 6.41 -2.07
N GLU A 74 -1.44 7.62 -2.54
CA GLU A 74 -0.13 7.87 -3.13
C GLU A 74 1.00 7.70 -2.10
N LYS A 75 0.80 8.21 -0.88
CA LYS A 75 1.73 8.03 0.24
C LYS A 75 1.96 6.55 0.52
N TYR A 76 0.89 5.75 0.67
CA TYR A 76 1.01 4.32 0.96
C TYR A 76 1.65 3.55 -0.20
N LYS A 77 1.26 3.86 -1.43
CA LYS A 77 1.87 3.28 -2.63
C LYS A 77 3.39 3.48 -2.63
N THR A 78 3.83 4.69 -2.34
CA THR A 78 5.26 5.03 -2.29
C THR A 78 5.95 4.33 -1.13
N GLU A 79 5.38 4.35 0.06
CA GLU A 79 5.95 3.71 1.24
C GLU A 79 6.10 2.19 1.05
N ILE A 80 5.07 1.52 0.55
CA ILE A 80 5.11 0.07 0.30
C ILE A 80 6.17 -0.26 -0.75
N LYS A 81 6.24 0.51 -1.86
CA LYS A 81 7.27 0.29 -2.90
C LYS A 81 8.69 0.43 -2.34
N HIS A 82 8.96 1.43 -1.51
CA HIS A 82 10.26 1.60 -0.88
C HIS A 82 10.60 0.42 0.04
N ARG A 83 9.69 0.02 0.91
CA ARG A 83 9.89 -1.12 1.82
C ARG A 83 10.16 -2.42 1.06
N LEU A 84 9.42 -2.68 0.00
CA LEU A 84 9.64 -3.85 -0.85
C LEU A 84 11.01 -3.79 -1.52
N ALA A 85 11.38 -2.66 -2.11
CA ALA A 85 12.69 -2.47 -2.74
C ALA A 85 13.83 -2.70 -1.75
N ASP A 86 13.72 -2.14 -0.54
CA ASP A 86 14.71 -2.32 0.52
C ASP A 86 14.83 -3.79 0.94
N SER A 87 13.68 -4.48 1.11
CA SER A 87 13.65 -5.87 1.56
C SER A 87 14.30 -6.86 0.59
N ILE A 88 14.27 -6.55 -0.71
CA ILE A 88 14.85 -7.41 -1.76
C ILE A 88 16.22 -6.95 -2.27
N SER A 89 16.75 -5.85 -1.74
CA SER A 89 17.95 -5.19 -2.26
C SER A 89 19.22 -6.05 -2.24
N GLN A 90 19.29 -7.00 -1.33
CA GLN A 90 20.44 -7.91 -1.17
C GLN A 90 20.16 -9.33 -1.69
N CYS A 91 19.00 -9.57 -2.29
CA CYS A 91 18.62 -10.86 -2.84
C CYS A 91 19.30 -11.10 -4.20
N GLU A 92 19.94 -12.23 -4.35
CA GLU A 92 20.68 -12.60 -5.58
C GLU A 92 19.77 -13.25 -6.62
N SER A 93 18.82 -14.10 -6.20
CA SER A 93 17.92 -14.84 -7.08
C SER A 93 16.50 -14.27 -7.10
N ARG A 94 15.75 -14.58 -8.16
CA ARG A 94 14.33 -14.26 -8.23
C ARG A 94 13.54 -14.94 -7.12
N TYR A 95 13.87 -16.19 -6.81
CA TYR A 95 13.24 -16.93 -5.72
C TYR A 95 13.35 -16.20 -4.37
N GLU A 96 14.54 -15.69 -4.06
CA GLU A 96 14.75 -14.92 -2.82
C GLU A 96 13.98 -13.60 -2.81
N ARG A 97 13.95 -12.88 -3.94
CA ARG A 97 13.16 -11.64 -4.08
C ARG A 97 11.67 -11.88 -3.87
N GLU A 98 11.11 -12.94 -4.42
CA GLU A 98 9.71 -13.30 -4.17
C GLU A 98 9.47 -13.62 -2.71
N ARG A 99 10.33 -14.44 -2.11
CA ARG A 99 10.23 -14.86 -0.71
C ARG A 99 10.23 -13.65 0.23
N GLU A 100 11.24 -12.79 0.13
CA GLU A 100 11.40 -11.65 1.02
C GLU A 100 10.35 -10.55 0.73
N GLY A 101 9.99 -10.33 -0.53
CA GLY A 101 8.94 -9.38 -0.92
C GLY A 101 7.57 -9.78 -0.37
N ILE A 102 7.18 -11.05 -0.48
CA ILE A 102 5.90 -11.56 0.05
C ILE A 102 5.87 -11.45 1.58
N LYS A 103 6.96 -11.86 2.27
CA LYS A 103 7.07 -11.71 3.73
C LYS A 103 6.95 -10.26 4.17
N CYS A 104 7.71 -9.37 3.51
CA CYS A 104 7.70 -7.94 3.81
C CYS A 104 6.30 -7.35 3.67
N PHE A 105 5.61 -7.63 2.56
CA PHE A 105 4.26 -7.12 2.33
C PHE A 105 3.26 -7.61 3.39
N ILE A 106 3.25 -8.91 3.70
CA ILE A 106 2.31 -9.48 4.68
C ILE A 106 2.57 -8.92 6.08
N LYS A 107 3.83 -8.83 6.52
CA LYS A 107 4.20 -8.24 7.81
C LYS A 107 3.81 -6.76 7.88
N TYR A 108 4.01 -6.02 6.77
CA TYR A 108 3.57 -4.63 6.68
C TYR A 108 2.05 -4.50 6.82
N ALA A 109 1.28 -5.35 6.14
CA ALA A 109 -0.19 -5.34 6.23
C ALA A 109 -0.68 -5.62 7.66
N VAL A 110 -0.09 -6.59 8.35
CA VAL A 110 -0.43 -6.92 9.75
C VAL A 110 -0.08 -5.78 10.70
N SER A 111 1.07 -5.14 10.49
CA SER A 111 1.51 -4.01 11.33
C SER A 111 0.74 -2.71 11.05
N ASN A 112 0.05 -2.61 9.90
CA ASN A 112 -0.64 -1.40 9.45
C ASN A 112 -2.07 -1.69 8.95
N PRO A 113 -2.96 -2.26 9.79
CA PRO A 113 -4.29 -2.70 9.36
C PRO A 113 -5.17 -1.54 8.85
N ASN A 114 -4.98 -0.33 9.36
CA ASN A 114 -5.69 0.86 8.89
C ASN A 114 -5.38 1.18 7.43
N ILE A 115 -4.10 1.14 7.06
CA ILE A 115 -3.65 1.36 5.68
C ILE A 115 -4.26 0.29 4.76
N TYR A 116 -4.23 -0.97 5.20
CA TYR A 116 -4.80 -2.07 4.45
C TYR A 116 -6.31 -1.88 4.20
N ASN A 117 -7.06 -1.48 5.24
CA ASN A 117 -8.49 -1.19 5.13
C ASN A 117 -8.77 -0.02 4.16
N ILE A 118 -7.95 1.04 4.19
CA ILE A 118 -8.07 2.19 3.29
C ILE A 118 -7.83 1.75 1.84
N ILE A 119 -6.79 0.97 1.56
CA ILE A 119 -6.49 0.49 0.21
C ILE A 119 -7.67 -0.32 -0.35
N TRP A 120 -8.20 -1.28 0.42
CA TRP A 120 -9.36 -2.08 0.00
C TRP A 120 -10.65 -1.25 -0.12
N GLY A 121 -10.86 -0.29 0.77
CA GLY A 121 -12.00 0.61 0.74
C GLY A 121 -12.02 1.53 -0.48
N SER A 122 -10.89 1.78 -1.12
CA SER A 122 -10.77 2.72 -2.24
C SER A 122 -11.65 2.35 -3.44
N LEU A 123 -11.89 1.05 -3.68
CA LEU A 123 -12.76 0.58 -4.77
C LEU A 123 -14.20 1.12 -4.67
N SER A 124 -14.71 1.27 -3.44
CA SER A 124 -16.07 1.78 -3.21
C SER A 124 -16.15 3.32 -3.21
N ILE A 125 -15.02 4.00 -3.13
CA ILE A 125 -14.92 5.46 -3.03
C ILE A 125 -14.66 6.07 -4.40
N ASP A 126 -13.62 5.57 -5.07
CA ASP A 126 -13.20 6.03 -6.39
C ASP A 126 -12.47 4.88 -7.10
N LYS A 127 -13.12 4.34 -8.15
CA LYS A 127 -12.58 3.24 -8.94
C LYS A 127 -11.22 3.57 -9.56
N GLU A 128 -11.01 4.82 -9.97
CA GLU A 128 -9.76 5.27 -10.58
C GLU A 128 -8.60 5.20 -9.58
N ILE A 129 -8.81 5.69 -8.35
CA ILE A 129 -7.82 5.59 -7.27
C ILE A 129 -7.42 4.12 -7.02
N PHE A 130 -8.40 3.23 -6.94
CA PHE A 130 -8.17 1.79 -6.76
C PHE A 130 -7.37 1.20 -7.92
N THR A 131 -7.81 1.48 -9.15
CA THR A 131 -7.19 0.95 -10.37
C THR A 131 -5.74 1.43 -10.51
N ASP A 132 -5.50 2.73 -10.32
CA ASP A 132 -4.16 3.32 -10.43
C ASP A 132 -3.17 2.73 -9.42
N TYR A 133 -3.65 2.45 -8.21
CA TYR A 133 -2.84 1.78 -7.19
C TYR A 133 -2.35 0.42 -7.70
N TYR A 134 -3.25 -0.48 -8.11
CA TYR A 134 -2.89 -1.83 -8.53
C TYR A 134 -2.14 -1.87 -9.86
N VAL A 135 -2.53 -1.06 -10.84
CA VAL A 135 -1.82 -0.96 -12.14
C VAL A 135 -0.39 -0.46 -11.93
N SER A 136 -0.18 0.51 -11.05
CA SER A 136 1.16 1.02 -10.73
C SER A 136 2.06 -0.05 -10.10
N PHE A 137 1.51 -0.90 -9.24
CA PHE A 137 2.25 -2.05 -8.68
C PHE A 137 2.53 -3.10 -9.74
N ALA A 138 1.53 -3.50 -10.53
CA ALA A 138 1.67 -4.50 -11.58
C ALA A 138 2.74 -4.10 -12.61
N LYS A 139 2.77 -2.85 -13.04
CA LYS A 139 3.82 -2.33 -13.95
C LYS A 139 5.22 -2.45 -13.37
N SER A 140 5.39 -2.05 -12.09
CA SER A 140 6.70 -2.15 -11.43
C SER A 140 7.13 -3.60 -11.27
N TYR A 141 6.21 -4.48 -10.96
CA TYR A 141 6.46 -5.91 -10.74
C TYR A 141 6.79 -6.62 -12.07
N SER A 142 5.96 -6.41 -13.11
CA SER A 142 6.18 -6.97 -14.45
C SER A 142 7.54 -6.55 -15.03
N HIS A 143 7.96 -5.28 -14.82
CA HIS A 143 9.28 -4.82 -15.21
C HIS A 143 10.41 -5.57 -14.47
N GLY A 144 10.24 -5.84 -13.18
CA GLY A 144 11.18 -6.67 -12.40
C GLY A 144 11.25 -8.11 -12.90
N LEU A 145 10.09 -8.73 -13.18
CA LEU A 145 10.01 -10.09 -13.74
C LEU A 145 10.68 -10.18 -15.11
N ALA A 146 10.49 -9.18 -15.97
CA ALA A 146 11.08 -9.16 -17.31
C ALA A 146 12.62 -9.03 -17.28
N LYS A 147 13.18 -8.36 -16.25
CA LYS A 147 14.64 -8.28 -16.05
C LYS A 147 15.26 -9.62 -15.65
N ASP A 148 14.52 -10.43 -14.93
CA ASP A 148 14.95 -11.73 -14.42
C ASP A 148 14.44 -12.87 -15.34
N GLY A 149 14.35 -12.62 -16.67
CA GLY A 149 13.73 -13.49 -17.67
C GLY A 149 14.24 -14.92 -17.70
N ASP A 150 15.53 -15.15 -17.37
CA ASP A 150 16.12 -16.48 -17.31
C ASP A 150 15.61 -17.32 -16.11
N GLU A 151 15.11 -16.66 -15.08
CA GLU A 151 14.54 -17.29 -13.88
C GLU A 151 13.01 -17.38 -13.90
N VAL A 152 12.35 -16.79 -14.90
CA VAL A 152 10.89 -16.76 -15.05
C VAL A 152 10.45 -17.56 -16.27
N THR A 153 9.79 -18.68 -16.03
CA THR A 153 9.41 -19.64 -17.07
C THR A 153 8.17 -19.25 -17.90
N LEU A 154 7.47 -18.18 -17.51
CA LEU A 154 6.20 -17.79 -18.10
C LEU A 154 6.33 -16.47 -18.86
N ALA A 155 5.77 -16.40 -20.07
CA ALA A 155 5.93 -15.27 -20.99
C ALA A 155 5.09 -14.03 -20.61
N ASP A 156 3.92 -14.22 -19.98
CA ASP A 156 3.03 -13.13 -19.57
C ASP A 156 3.37 -12.63 -18.18
N THR A 157 4.36 -11.74 -18.11
CA THR A 157 4.81 -11.12 -16.84
C THR A 157 3.76 -10.20 -16.20
N GLU A 158 2.82 -9.67 -16.98
CA GLU A 158 1.73 -8.85 -16.44
C GLU A 158 0.75 -9.72 -15.65
N SER A 159 0.23 -10.78 -16.23
CA SER A 159 -0.68 -11.71 -15.51
C SER A 159 -0.01 -12.35 -14.31
N ILE A 160 1.27 -12.71 -14.39
CA ILE A 160 2.04 -13.23 -13.25
C ILE A 160 2.14 -12.19 -12.15
N SER A 161 2.34 -10.92 -12.48
CA SER A 161 2.37 -9.84 -11.47
C SER A 161 1.07 -9.78 -10.69
N TYR A 162 -0.08 -9.85 -11.37
CA TYR A 162 -1.39 -9.89 -10.70
C TYR A 162 -1.58 -11.15 -9.86
N LEU A 163 -1.12 -12.32 -10.32
CA LEU A 163 -1.16 -13.56 -9.55
C LEU A 163 -0.36 -13.44 -8.24
N LEU A 164 0.89 -12.99 -8.31
CA LEU A 164 1.77 -12.84 -7.15
C LEU A 164 1.27 -11.76 -6.17
N MET A 165 0.76 -10.64 -6.71
CA MET A 165 0.10 -9.61 -5.91
C MET A 165 -1.17 -10.17 -5.22
N GLY A 166 -1.96 -10.99 -5.91
CA GLY A 166 -3.12 -11.67 -5.35
C GLY A 166 -2.74 -12.58 -4.19
N ILE A 167 -1.71 -13.41 -4.35
CA ILE A 167 -1.17 -14.25 -3.28
C ILE A 167 -0.82 -13.39 -2.06
N SER A 168 -0.03 -12.34 -2.24
CA SER A 168 0.41 -11.45 -1.15
C SER A 168 -0.77 -10.75 -0.46
N ASN A 169 -1.71 -10.22 -1.24
CA ASN A 169 -2.88 -9.52 -0.69
C ASN A 169 -3.79 -10.45 0.10
N PHE A 170 -4.18 -11.62 -0.44
CA PHE A 170 -5.08 -12.52 0.28
C PHE A 170 -4.42 -13.22 1.46
N LEU A 171 -3.12 -13.49 1.40
CA LEU A 171 -2.39 -13.99 2.56
C LEU A 171 -2.19 -12.90 3.63
N GLY A 172 -2.02 -11.65 3.22
CA GLY A 172 -2.05 -10.50 4.12
C GLY A 172 -3.39 -10.39 4.87
N LEU A 173 -4.51 -10.53 4.14
CA LEU A 173 -5.84 -10.56 4.72
C LEU A 173 -6.00 -11.72 5.74
N LYS A 174 -5.58 -12.93 5.37
CA LYS A 174 -5.56 -14.08 6.27
C LYS A 174 -4.73 -13.80 7.53
N ALA A 175 -3.55 -13.22 7.37
CA ALA A 175 -2.65 -12.94 8.49
C ALA A 175 -3.26 -11.92 9.46
N ILE A 176 -3.92 -10.87 8.96
CA ILE A 176 -4.65 -9.89 9.77
C ILE A 176 -5.78 -10.58 10.54
N PHE A 177 -6.64 -11.35 9.86
CA PHE A 177 -7.79 -12.01 10.50
C PHE A 177 -7.41 -13.06 11.56
N LYS A 178 -6.23 -13.69 11.40
CA LYS A 178 -5.72 -14.69 12.33
C LYS A 178 -4.83 -14.11 13.43
N GLY A 179 -4.47 -12.82 13.35
CA GLY A 179 -3.51 -12.20 14.27
C GLY A 179 -2.15 -12.88 14.22
N MET A 180 -1.66 -13.23 13.01
CA MET A 180 -0.43 -14.01 12.85
C MET A 180 0.79 -13.20 13.29
N SER A 181 1.68 -13.84 14.01
CA SER A 181 3.01 -13.32 14.33
C SER A 181 3.96 -13.38 13.12
N ASP A 182 5.05 -12.61 13.16
CA ASP A 182 6.09 -12.62 12.11
C ASP A 182 6.63 -14.04 11.86
N LYS A 183 6.82 -14.86 12.93
CA LYS A 183 7.28 -16.24 12.80
C LYS A 183 6.29 -17.14 12.05
N GLU A 184 5.00 -16.96 12.30
CA GLU A 184 3.95 -17.71 11.60
C GLU A 184 3.83 -17.27 10.15
N ILE A 185 4.02 -15.98 9.86
CA ILE A 185 4.10 -15.44 8.48
C ILE A 185 5.29 -16.04 7.75
N ASP A 186 6.49 -16.00 8.36
CA ASP A 186 7.71 -16.58 7.78
C ASP A 186 7.52 -18.06 7.47
N LYS A 187 7.00 -18.83 8.42
CA LYS A 187 6.70 -20.26 8.25
C LYS A 187 5.71 -20.51 7.12
N MET A 188 4.61 -19.74 7.07
CA MET A 188 3.61 -19.87 6.00
C MET A 188 4.22 -19.62 4.62
N VAL A 189 5.04 -18.58 4.48
CA VAL A 189 5.69 -18.28 3.20
C VAL A 189 6.68 -19.36 2.83
N ASP A 190 7.56 -19.75 3.75
CA ASP A 190 8.64 -20.71 3.48
C ASP A 190 8.15 -22.14 3.23
N GLU A 191 7.14 -22.60 3.99
CA GLU A 191 6.69 -23.98 3.93
C GLU A 191 5.49 -24.21 2.98
N THR A 192 4.78 -23.15 2.58
CA THR A 192 3.59 -23.30 1.74
C THR A 192 3.71 -22.50 0.43
N VAL A 193 3.97 -21.18 0.52
CA VAL A 193 3.91 -20.30 -0.65
C VAL A 193 5.06 -20.59 -1.60
N MET A 194 6.29 -20.59 -1.08
CA MET A 194 7.48 -20.77 -1.91
C MET A 194 7.58 -22.15 -2.56
N PRO A 195 7.25 -23.26 -1.88
CA PRO A 195 7.14 -24.56 -2.58
C PRO A 195 6.06 -24.60 -3.64
N ALA A 196 4.90 -23.95 -3.42
CA ALA A 196 3.84 -23.88 -4.43
C ALA A 196 4.28 -23.07 -5.67
N LEU A 197 4.99 -21.96 -5.49
CA LEU A 197 5.53 -21.18 -6.60
C LEU A 197 6.62 -21.93 -7.38
N LYS A 198 7.51 -22.64 -6.68
CA LYS A 198 8.61 -23.38 -7.29
C LYS A 198 8.17 -24.64 -8.05
N ASN A 199 7.24 -25.38 -7.50
CA ASN A 199 6.87 -26.71 -8.00
C ASN A 199 5.55 -26.71 -8.79
N GLY A 200 4.84 -25.58 -8.79
CA GLY A 200 3.45 -25.51 -9.27
C GLY A 200 2.43 -25.99 -8.22
N ILE A 201 1.16 -25.67 -8.46
CA ILE A 201 0.05 -26.02 -7.55
C ILE A 201 -0.66 -27.28 -8.06
N LEU A 202 -0.66 -27.47 -9.36
CA LEU A 202 -1.28 -28.61 -10.05
C LEU A 202 -0.21 -29.53 -10.61
N LYS A 203 -0.45 -30.85 -10.51
CA LYS A 203 0.40 -31.89 -11.09
C LYS A 203 -0.25 -32.43 -12.35
#